data_81961dae9e13222c36f8fc076df38609
#
_entry.id   81961dae9e13222c36f8fc076df38609
#
_cell.length_a   1.000
_cell.length_b   1.000
_cell.length_c   1.000
_cell.angle_alpha   90.00
_cell.angle_beta   90.00
_cell.angle_gamma   90.00
#
_symmetry.space_group_name_H-M   'P 1'
#
loop_
_entity.id
_entity.type
_entity.pdbx_description
1 polymer ?
#
loop_
_entity_poly.entity_id
_entity_poly.type
_entity_poly.pdbx_seq_one_letter_code
_entity_poly.pdbx_strand_id
1 'polypeptide(L)'
;MTQPSMKQKMIAGEPYHASDPEIIADQLAAAAWMQRFNATLPPEREALLRERLGALGAGSTIRPPFHCDYGFNIFLGAGVFLNFNCVILDVVPVTIGDGTQIGTGVQILTA
;
A
#
# COMPACT_ATOMS: atom_id res chain seq x y z
N MET A 1 -17.25 10.24 24.42
CA MET A 1 -16.76 9.25 23.42
C MET A 1 -16.50 9.94 22.10
N THR A 2 -15.38 9.62 21.52
CA THR A 2 -15.01 10.19 20.23
C THR A 2 -15.67 9.44 19.09
N GLN A 3 -16.24 10.14 18.15
CA GLN A 3 -16.76 9.53 16.93
C GLN A 3 -15.59 9.02 16.08
N PRO A 4 -15.73 7.87 15.39
CA PRO A 4 -14.71 7.44 14.43
C PRO A 4 -14.52 8.48 13.33
N SER A 5 -13.28 8.69 12.93
CA SER A 5 -12.97 9.52 11.76
C SER A 5 -13.44 8.84 10.47
N MET A 6 -13.53 9.59 9.39
CA MET A 6 -13.84 9.01 8.07
C MET A 6 -12.77 7.98 7.68
N LYS A 7 -11.50 8.25 7.98
CA LYS A 7 -10.41 7.31 7.75
C LYS A 7 -10.60 6.02 8.53
N GLN A 8 -10.97 6.10 9.80
CA GLN A 8 -11.24 4.91 10.62
C GLN A 8 -12.40 4.09 10.05
N LYS A 9 -13.48 4.76 9.62
CA LYS A 9 -14.60 4.10 8.97
C LYS A 9 -14.18 3.41 7.67
N MET A 10 -13.41 4.10 6.84
CA MET A 10 -12.90 3.56 5.59
C MET A 10 -12.11 2.26 5.83
N ILE A 11 -11.16 2.29 6.74
CA ILE A 11 -10.31 1.14 7.06
C ILE A 11 -11.13 -0.02 7.63
N ALA A 12 -12.19 0.29 8.37
CA ALA A 12 -13.09 -0.72 8.94
C ALA A 12 -14.10 -1.30 7.92
N GLY A 13 -14.09 -0.81 6.69
CA GLY A 13 -15.04 -1.28 5.67
C GLY A 13 -16.44 -0.70 5.82
N GLU A 14 -16.59 0.39 6.58
CA GLU A 14 -17.87 1.08 6.77
C GLU A 14 -18.04 2.19 5.73
N PRO A 15 -19.29 2.66 5.49
CA PRO A 15 -19.51 3.81 4.62
C PRO A 15 -18.73 5.05 5.11
N TYR A 16 -18.11 5.75 4.17
CA TYR A 16 -17.29 6.93 4.47
C TYR A 16 -17.38 7.93 3.32
N HIS A 17 -16.94 9.17 3.58
CA HIS A 17 -16.86 10.22 2.56
C HIS A 17 -15.43 10.35 2.04
N ALA A 18 -15.22 10.01 0.78
CA ALA A 18 -13.89 10.07 0.14
C ALA A 18 -13.35 11.50 0.02
N SER A 19 -14.20 12.50 0.14
CA SER A 19 -13.81 13.91 0.12
C SER A 19 -13.27 14.44 1.46
N ASP A 20 -13.20 13.58 2.47
CA ASP A 20 -12.67 13.96 3.80
C ASP A 20 -11.22 14.47 3.67
N PRO A 21 -10.88 15.61 4.32
CA PRO A 21 -9.54 16.19 4.19
C PRO A 21 -8.39 15.29 4.60
N GLU A 22 -8.55 14.48 5.65
CA GLU A 22 -7.50 13.53 6.07
C GLU A 22 -7.27 12.47 5.00
N ILE A 23 -8.34 11.93 4.43
CA ILE A 23 -8.26 10.92 3.37
C ILE A 23 -7.58 11.50 2.12
N ILE A 24 -7.95 12.73 1.73
CA ILE A 24 -7.33 13.42 0.58
C ILE A 24 -5.83 13.64 0.84
N ALA A 25 -5.46 14.04 2.05
CA ALA A 25 -4.06 14.23 2.41
C ALA A 25 -3.28 12.91 2.32
N ASP A 26 -3.87 11.80 2.76
CA ASP A 26 -3.26 10.47 2.65
C ASP A 26 -3.09 10.04 1.19
N GLN A 27 -4.05 10.35 0.33
CA GLN A 27 -3.95 10.07 -1.11
C GLN A 27 -2.81 10.86 -1.77
N LEU A 28 -2.68 12.14 -1.42
CA LEU A 28 -1.57 12.97 -1.93
C LEU A 28 -0.22 12.46 -1.46
N ALA A 29 -0.12 12.06 -0.18
CA ALA A 29 1.11 11.47 0.35
C ALA A 29 1.47 10.17 -0.35
N ALA A 30 0.48 9.32 -0.65
CA ALA A 30 0.69 8.09 -1.40
C ALA A 30 1.16 8.38 -2.83
N ALA A 31 0.56 9.37 -3.49
CA ALA A 31 0.96 9.75 -4.84
C ALA A 31 2.41 10.24 -4.88
N ALA A 32 2.82 11.07 -3.94
CA ALA A 32 4.19 11.55 -3.84
C ALA A 32 5.16 10.39 -3.57
N TRP A 33 4.80 9.46 -2.68
CA TRP A 33 5.59 8.28 -2.42
C TRP A 33 5.73 7.40 -3.67
N MET A 34 4.64 7.18 -4.41
CA MET A 34 4.69 6.38 -5.65
C MET A 34 5.63 6.98 -6.68
N GLN A 35 5.66 8.31 -6.85
CA GLN A 35 6.61 8.95 -7.74
C GLN A 35 8.05 8.65 -7.33
N ARG A 36 8.36 8.75 -6.04
CA ARG A 36 9.69 8.45 -5.51
C ARG A 36 10.02 6.97 -5.69
N PHE A 37 9.12 6.09 -5.28
CA PHE A 37 9.35 4.64 -5.34
C PHE A 37 9.54 4.16 -6.78
N ASN A 38 8.70 4.61 -7.70
CA ASN A 38 8.73 4.14 -9.09
C ASN A 38 9.94 4.68 -9.89
N ALA A 39 10.70 5.60 -9.31
CA ALA A 39 11.93 6.12 -9.89
C ALA A 39 13.19 5.53 -9.22
N THR A 40 13.04 4.58 -8.29
CA THR A 40 14.18 4.05 -7.53
C THR A 40 14.98 2.99 -8.28
N LEU A 41 16.24 2.86 -7.86
CA LEU A 41 17.08 1.69 -8.17
C LEU A 41 16.97 0.68 -7.02
N PRO A 42 17.31 -0.62 -7.27
CA PRO A 42 17.12 -1.68 -6.28
C PRO A 42 17.60 -1.39 -4.85
N PRO A 43 18.80 -0.78 -4.63
CA PRO A 43 19.28 -0.54 -3.26
C PRO A 43 18.40 0.39 -2.43
N GLU A 44 17.57 1.22 -3.07
CA GLU A 44 16.75 2.22 -2.37
C GLU A 44 15.34 1.70 -2.03
N ARG A 45 14.94 0.57 -2.60
CA ARG A 45 13.55 0.09 -2.54
C ARG A 45 13.10 -0.25 -1.13
N GLU A 46 13.93 -0.98 -0.38
CA GLU A 46 13.52 -1.44 0.95
C GLU A 46 13.20 -0.28 1.89
N ALA A 47 14.05 0.73 1.92
CA ALA A 47 13.82 1.90 2.77
C ALA A 47 12.51 2.60 2.44
N LEU A 48 12.21 2.79 1.14
CA LEU A 48 10.97 3.42 0.71
C LEU A 48 9.75 2.56 0.99
N LEU A 49 9.84 1.25 0.83
CA LEU A 49 8.75 0.35 1.20
C LEU A 49 8.46 0.40 2.70
N ARG A 50 9.50 0.41 3.55
CA ARG A 50 9.33 0.52 5.00
C ARG A 50 8.75 1.86 5.41
N GLU A 51 9.06 2.92 4.68
CA GLU A 51 8.52 4.25 4.96
C GLU A 51 6.98 4.28 4.80
N ARG A 52 6.44 3.51 3.85
CA ARG A 52 5.03 3.68 3.47
C ARG A 52 4.14 2.50 3.81
N LEU A 53 4.59 1.26 3.66
CA LEU A 53 3.74 0.10 3.89
C LEU A 53 3.41 -0.08 5.36
N GLY A 54 2.25 -0.69 5.64
CA GLY A 54 1.85 -1.04 7.01
C GLY A 54 2.80 -2.03 7.66
N ALA A 55 3.31 -2.99 6.89
CA ALA A 55 4.35 -3.92 7.33
C ALA A 55 5.13 -4.44 6.14
N LEU A 56 6.43 -4.70 6.35
CA LEU A 56 7.30 -5.32 5.36
C LEU A 56 8.15 -6.37 6.07
N GLY A 57 7.84 -7.64 5.84
CA GLY A 57 8.64 -8.75 6.39
C GLY A 57 10.02 -8.84 5.75
N ALA A 58 10.94 -9.52 6.43
CA ALA A 58 12.32 -9.66 5.97
C ALA A 58 12.37 -10.31 4.57
N GLY A 59 13.18 -9.76 3.68
CA GLY A 59 13.41 -10.28 2.34
C GLY A 59 12.28 -10.02 1.34
N SER A 60 11.25 -9.29 1.73
CA SER A 60 10.16 -8.93 0.83
C SER A 60 10.52 -7.72 -0.02
N THR A 61 10.04 -7.70 -1.26
CA THR A 61 10.26 -6.57 -2.17
C THR A 61 9.15 -6.46 -3.19
N ILE A 62 9.03 -5.26 -3.76
CA ILE A 62 8.13 -4.94 -4.87
C ILE A 62 8.97 -4.33 -5.99
N ARG A 63 8.82 -4.87 -7.20
CA ARG A 63 9.49 -4.29 -8.38
C ARG A 63 8.61 -3.17 -8.95
N PRO A 64 9.16 -1.95 -9.10
CA PRO A 64 8.41 -0.87 -9.74
C PRO A 64 8.21 -1.14 -11.25
N PRO A 65 7.19 -0.55 -11.90
CA PRO A 65 6.22 0.37 -11.29
C PRO A 65 5.21 -0.35 -10.40
N PHE A 66 4.81 0.33 -9.32
CA PHE A 66 3.81 -0.17 -8.38
C PHE A 66 2.81 0.93 -8.07
N HIS A 67 1.53 0.59 -7.98
CA HIS A 67 0.47 1.53 -7.67
C HIS A 67 -0.39 1.02 -6.51
N CYS A 68 -0.77 1.92 -5.64
CA CYS A 68 -1.65 1.64 -4.51
C CYS A 68 -2.51 2.87 -4.22
N ASP A 69 -3.54 2.71 -3.37
CA ASP A 69 -4.31 3.86 -2.90
C ASP A 69 -3.58 4.61 -1.80
N TYR A 70 -3.11 3.89 -0.77
CA TYR A 70 -2.51 4.48 0.42
C TYR A 70 -1.14 3.91 0.77
N GLY A 71 -0.97 2.60 0.69
CA GLY A 71 0.22 1.88 1.10
C GLY A 71 0.17 1.43 2.57
N PHE A 72 -0.34 2.25 3.49
CA PHE A 72 -0.35 1.92 4.92
C PHE A 72 -1.28 0.74 5.28
N ASN A 73 -2.20 0.37 4.40
CA ASN A 73 -3.06 -0.79 4.56
C ASN A 73 -2.50 -2.06 3.89
N ILE A 74 -1.25 -2.02 3.45
CA ILE A 74 -0.59 -3.18 2.84
C ILE A 74 0.37 -3.78 3.86
N PHE A 75 0.16 -5.07 4.18
CA PHE A 75 0.95 -5.80 5.16
C PHE A 75 1.57 -7.02 4.49
N LEU A 76 2.88 -6.96 4.23
CA LEU A 76 3.61 -8.05 3.60
C LEU A 76 4.35 -8.87 4.66
N GLY A 77 4.18 -10.19 4.60
CA GLY A 77 4.98 -11.12 5.40
C GLY A 77 6.43 -11.17 4.93
N ALA A 78 7.16 -12.20 5.35
CA ALA A 78 8.56 -12.41 4.97
C ALA A 78 8.65 -13.10 3.60
N GLY A 79 9.67 -12.72 2.81
CA GLY A 79 9.94 -13.37 1.53
C GLY A 79 8.85 -13.18 0.48
N VAL A 80 8.05 -12.12 0.56
CA VAL A 80 7.01 -11.79 -0.41
C VAL A 80 7.64 -11.03 -1.58
N PHE A 81 7.25 -11.42 -2.80
CA PHE A 81 7.74 -10.79 -4.01
C PHE A 81 6.59 -10.39 -4.93
N LEU A 82 6.54 -9.11 -5.29
CA LEU A 82 5.63 -8.59 -6.31
C LEU A 82 6.43 -8.17 -7.54
N ASN A 83 6.06 -8.72 -8.69
CA ASN A 83 6.72 -8.38 -9.95
C ASN A 83 6.20 -7.04 -10.50
N PHE A 84 6.61 -6.67 -11.70
CA PHE A 84 6.30 -5.37 -12.33
C PHE A 84 4.80 -5.12 -12.48
N ASN A 85 4.41 -3.86 -12.38
CA ASN A 85 3.08 -3.37 -12.75
C ASN A 85 1.94 -3.95 -11.90
N CYS A 86 2.22 -4.32 -10.65
CA CYS A 86 1.16 -4.73 -9.73
C CYS A 86 0.41 -3.51 -9.20
N VAL A 87 -0.88 -3.72 -8.89
CA VAL A 87 -1.75 -2.70 -8.32
C VAL A 87 -2.41 -3.28 -7.08
N ILE A 88 -2.30 -2.60 -5.95
CA ILE A 88 -3.03 -2.95 -4.73
C ILE A 88 -3.83 -1.72 -4.29
N LEU A 89 -5.14 -1.75 -4.50
CA LEU A 89 -6.01 -0.67 -4.04
C LEU A 89 -6.44 -0.97 -2.60
N ASP A 90 -5.64 -0.48 -1.67
CA ASP A 90 -5.72 -0.79 -0.23
C ASP A 90 -6.59 0.20 0.53
N VAL A 91 -7.86 0.30 0.17
CA VAL A 91 -8.84 1.09 0.93
C VAL A 91 -9.07 0.47 2.30
N VAL A 92 -9.13 -0.88 2.34
CA VAL A 92 -9.11 -1.65 3.59
C VAL A 92 -7.83 -2.50 3.64
N PRO A 93 -7.47 -3.05 4.82
CA PRO A 93 -6.22 -3.81 4.94
C PRO A 93 -6.12 -5.00 3.99
N VAL A 94 -4.94 -5.14 3.38
CA VAL A 94 -4.54 -6.26 2.53
C VAL A 94 -3.33 -6.91 3.17
N THR A 95 -3.47 -8.18 3.55
CA THR A 95 -2.37 -8.96 4.14
C THR A 95 -1.94 -10.05 3.17
N ILE A 96 -0.64 -10.10 2.88
CA ILE A 96 -0.05 -11.09 1.98
C ILE A 96 0.92 -11.93 2.81
N GLY A 97 0.64 -13.24 2.88
CA GLY A 97 1.39 -14.17 3.73
C GLY A 97 2.81 -14.45 3.24
N ASP A 98 3.61 -15.03 4.15
CA ASP A 98 5.02 -15.34 3.90
C ASP A 98 5.23 -16.13 2.62
N GLY A 99 6.29 -15.81 1.88
CA GLY A 99 6.72 -16.56 0.71
C GLY A 99 5.84 -16.40 -0.53
N THR A 100 4.82 -15.54 -0.50
CA THR A 100 3.93 -15.35 -1.64
C THR A 100 4.67 -14.70 -2.80
N GLN A 101 4.51 -15.30 -3.99
CA GLN A 101 5.09 -14.79 -5.24
C GLN A 101 3.97 -14.26 -6.12
N ILE A 102 3.98 -12.98 -6.43
CA ILE A 102 2.94 -12.34 -7.24
C ILE A 102 3.52 -11.93 -8.59
N GLY A 103 2.89 -12.44 -9.66
CA GLY A 103 3.34 -12.21 -11.03
C GLY A 103 3.07 -10.80 -11.53
N THR A 104 3.62 -10.50 -12.70
CA THR A 104 3.48 -9.20 -13.35
C THR A 104 2.03 -8.85 -13.62
N GLY A 105 1.64 -7.62 -13.29
CA GLY A 105 0.33 -7.08 -13.65
C GLY A 105 -0.82 -7.55 -12.77
N VAL A 106 -0.56 -8.25 -11.67
CA VAL A 106 -1.62 -8.70 -10.75
C VAL A 106 -2.27 -7.50 -10.08
N GLN A 107 -3.59 -7.55 -9.95
CA GLN A 107 -4.37 -6.51 -9.27
C GLN A 107 -5.08 -7.10 -8.07
N ILE A 108 -4.97 -6.42 -6.92
CA ILE A 108 -5.69 -6.74 -5.69
C ILE A 108 -6.51 -5.49 -5.35
N LEU A 109 -7.81 -5.60 -5.46
CA LEU A 109 -8.70 -4.43 -5.40
C LEU A 109 -9.66 -4.58 -4.22
N THR A 110 -9.53 -3.70 -3.22
CA THR A 110 -10.49 -3.61 -2.12
C THR A 110 -11.45 -2.43 -2.30
N ALA A 111 -11.23 -1.64 -3.30
CA ALA A 111 -12.08 -0.50 -3.64
C ALA A 111 -13.19 -0.90 -4.61
#